data_8bf90ebf50ae64bab2fcefe09f9630c8
#
_entry.id   8bf90ebf50ae64bab2fcefe09f9630c8
#
_cell.length_a   1.000
_cell.length_b   1.000
_cell.length_c   1.000
_cell.angle_alpha   90.00
_cell.angle_beta   90.00
_cell.angle_gamma   90.00
#
_symmetry.space_group_name_H-M   'P 1'
#
loop_
_entity.id
_entity.type
_entity.pdbx_description
1 polymer ?
#
loop_
_entity_poly.entity_id
_entity_poly.type
_entity_poly.pdbx_seq_one_letter_code
_entity_poly.pdbx_strand_id
1 'polypeptide(L)'
;MKIMTRYFLIFFCIVFSGCAHKISFHEIDYSIEAQEHDAGLTVVMDTHTLNKEVSIRSFMAGMANSWDAQPGQMVKQVADIELPQMFKDYRFSEVYSEAPSHITLEIKIPKYEFANFRATFILRAKVYGADKKVYFDNSYTEVGIRQGAKMFFGGAFAMKSAIRQSSFGALKKIFASLRRDLTNVLLPSKID
;
A
#
# COMPACT_ATOMS: atom_id res chain seq x y z
N MET A 1 31.92 -2.91 43.95
CA MET A 1 30.68 -3.56 43.46
C MET A 1 29.66 -2.61 42.82
N LYS A 2 29.32 -1.45 43.39
CA LYS A 2 28.30 -0.53 42.84
C LYS A 2 28.64 0.10 41.48
N ILE A 3 29.89 0.30 41.11
CA ILE A 3 30.31 0.93 39.86
C ILE A 3 30.15 -0.05 38.67
N MET A 4 30.52 -1.29 38.81
CA MET A 4 30.37 -2.33 37.78
C MET A 4 28.93 -2.62 37.41
N THR A 5 28.01 -2.58 38.39
CA THR A 5 26.57 -2.75 38.15
C THR A 5 25.98 -1.60 37.33
N ARG A 6 26.48 -0.37 37.52
CA ARG A 6 26.06 0.81 36.76
C ARG A 6 26.46 0.73 35.28
N TYR A 7 27.66 0.30 34.98
CA TYR A 7 28.14 0.13 33.60
C TYR A 7 27.46 -1.04 32.90
N PHE A 8 27.17 -2.11 33.62
CA PHE A 8 26.42 -3.26 33.09
C PHE A 8 24.97 -2.86 32.74
N LEU A 9 24.32 -2.01 33.54
CA LEU A 9 22.96 -1.52 33.25
C LEU A 9 22.94 -0.61 32.03
N ILE A 10 23.93 0.28 31.88
CA ILE A 10 24.04 1.19 30.71
C ILE A 10 24.32 0.39 29.45
N PHE A 11 25.24 -0.59 29.51
CA PHE A 11 25.53 -1.46 28.37
C PHE A 11 24.31 -2.28 27.96
N PHE A 12 23.52 -2.77 28.91
CA PHE A 12 22.28 -3.51 28.67
C PHE A 12 21.20 -2.65 27.98
N CYS A 13 21.08 -1.37 28.34
CA CYS A 13 20.13 -0.45 27.68
C CYS A 13 20.51 -0.14 26.22
N ILE A 14 21.80 -0.09 25.89
CA ILE A 14 22.26 0.20 24.52
C ILE A 14 22.01 -0.98 23.57
N VAL A 15 22.07 -2.21 24.06
CA VAL A 15 21.88 -3.42 23.25
C VAL A 15 20.43 -3.66 22.87
N PHE A 16 19.44 -3.05 23.57
CA PHE A 16 18.01 -3.19 23.32
C PHE A 16 17.37 -2.08 22.49
N SER A 17 18.14 -1.08 22.04
CA SER A 17 17.62 -0.09 21.09
C SER A 17 17.49 -0.72 19.70
N GLY A 18 16.40 -1.44 19.47
CA GLY A 18 16.05 -1.97 18.16
C GLY A 18 15.75 -0.86 17.17
N CYS A 19 16.40 -0.86 16.01
CA CYS A 19 16.09 0.09 14.95
C CYS A 19 14.80 -0.31 14.24
N ALA A 20 13.76 0.52 14.30
CA ALA A 20 12.59 0.40 13.46
C ALA A 20 12.88 0.99 12.08
N HIS A 21 12.67 0.20 11.02
CA HIS A 21 12.89 0.62 9.64
C HIS A 21 11.55 0.88 8.95
N LYS A 22 11.25 2.14 8.65
CA LYS A 22 10.05 2.48 7.85
C LYS A 22 10.18 1.96 6.41
N ILE A 23 9.10 1.37 5.92
CA ILE A 23 9.03 0.80 4.57
C ILE A 23 7.88 1.43 3.81
N SER A 24 8.23 2.20 2.80
CA SER A 24 7.38 2.65 1.70
C SER A 24 8.06 2.30 0.38
N PHE A 25 7.42 2.52 -0.74
CA PHE A 25 8.11 2.40 -2.02
C PHE A 25 9.00 3.63 -2.22
N HIS A 26 10.24 3.42 -2.67
CA HIS A 26 11.08 4.47 -3.26
C HIS A 26 11.06 4.21 -4.74
N GLU A 27 10.97 5.26 -5.54
CA GLU A 27 11.04 5.24 -7.00
C GLU A 27 10.45 3.96 -7.62
N ILE A 28 9.15 4.00 -7.88
CA ILE A 28 8.50 2.95 -8.62
C ILE A 28 8.65 3.34 -10.09
N ASP A 29 9.57 2.70 -10.78
CA ASP A 29 9.72 2.84 -12.22
C ASP A 29 8.86 1.78 -12.90
N TYR A 30 7.61 2.10 -13.17
CA TYR A 30 6.78 1.37 -14.09
C TYR A 30 5.72 2.29 -14.71
N SER A 31 5.38 2.00 -15.93
CA SER A 31 4.29 2.63 -16.65
C SER A 31 3.21 1.60 -16.98
N ILE A 32 2.00 2.07 -17.16
CA ILE A 32 0.90 1.32 -17.72
C ILE A 32 0.55 1.91 -19.08
N GLU A 33 -0.13 1.15 -19.90
CA GLU A 33 -0.71 1.67 -21.13
C GLU A 33 -1.80 2.69 -20.76
N ALA A 34 -1.63 3.92 -21.22
CA ALA A 34 -2.57 5.01 -20.93
C ALA A 34 -3.91 4.73 -21.59
N GLN A 35 -4.98 4.86 -20.83
CA GLN A 35 -6.35 4.79 -21.31
C GLN A 35 -7.10 6.00 -20.78
N GLU A 36 -7.01 7.11 -21.50
CA GLU A 36 -7.50 8.40 -21.02
C GLU A 36 -9.02 8.49 -21.09
N HIS A 37 -9.63 8.84 -19.97
CA HIS A 37 -11.05 9.16 -19.84
C HIS A 37 -11.22 10.65 -19.56
N ASP A 38 -12.19 11.28 -20.22
CA ASP A 38 -12.51 12.71 -20.00
C ASP A 38 -13.13 13.01 -18.62
N ALA A 39 -13.53 11.98 -17.88
CA ALA A 39 -14.04 12.12 -16.52
C ALA A 39 -12.92 12.50 -15.53
N GLY A 40 -13.24 13.35 -14.55
CA GLY A 40 -12.36 13.59 -13.41
C GLY A 40 -12.48 12.50 -12.35
N LEU A 41 -11.38 12.18 -11.66
CA LEU A 41 -11.32 11.24 -10.55
C LEU A 41 -10.77 11.91 -9.30
N THR A 42 -11.51 11.80 -8.19
CA THR A 42 -10.99 12.12 -6.85
C THR A 42 -10.82 10.84 -6.06
N VAL A 43 -9.57 10.52 -5.71
CA VAL A 43 -9.27 9.40 -4.80
C VAL A 43 -9.31 9.90 -3.37
N VAL A 44 -10.06 9.22 -2.53
CA VAL A 44 -10.20 9.53 -1.10
C VAL A 44 -9.64 8.38 -0.26
N MET A 45 -8.67 8.70 0.58
CA MET A 45 -8.18 7.82 1.64
C MET A 45 -8.12 8.61 2.94
N ASP A 46 -8.89 8.19 3.93
CA ASP A 46 -8.85 8.87 5.23
C ASP A 46 -7.45 8.79 5.88
N THR A 47 -7.14 9.78 6.73
CA THR A 47 -5.84 9.93 7.40
C THR A 47 -5.44 8.66 8.16
N HIS A 48 -6.39 7.93 8.76
CA HIS A 48 -6.11 6.69 9.47
C HIS A 48 -5.66 5.58 8.51
N THR A 49 -6.34 5.43 7.37
CA THR A 49 -5.97 4.46 6.33
C THR A 49 -4.62 4.82 5.70
N LEU A 50 -4.40 6.11 5.40
CA LEU A 50 -3.18 6.62 4.78
C LEU A 50 -1.95 6.42 5.68
N ASN A 51 -2.08 6.70 6.98
CA ASN A 51 -0.98 6.63 7.94
C ASN A 51 -0.91 5.31 8.70
N LYS A 52 -1.65 4.30 8.27
CA LYS A 52 -1.61 2.96 8.88
C LYS A 52 -0.20 2.39 8.83
N GLU A 53 0.32 2.01 9.99
CA GLU A 53 1.61 1.32 10.12
C GLU A 53 1.38 -0.12 10.59
N VAL A 54 2.13 -1.05 10.03
CA VAL A 54 2.09 -2.47 10.39
C VAL A 54 3.51 -2.93 10.69
N SER A 55 3.77 -3.24 11.95
CA SER A 55 5.09 -3.72 12.38
C SER A 55 5.28 -5.19 12.02
N ILE A 56 6.35 -5.47 11.29
CA ILE A 56 6.74 -6.80 10.84
C ILE A 56 7.98 -7.21 11.61
N ARG A 57 7.92 -8.33 12.29
CA ARG A 57 9.04 -8.93 13.00
C ARG A 57 9.38 -10.27 12.36
N SER A 58 10.66 -10.54 12.19
CA SER A 58 11.12 -11.84 11.68
C SER A 58 12.15 -12.42 12.62
N PHE A 59 11.84 -13.61 13.12
CA PHE A 59 12.77 -14.36 13.97
C PHE A 59 14.12 -14.67 13.28
N MET A 60 14.07 -14.89 11.96
CA MET A 60 15.27 -15.22 11.17
C MET A 60 16.19 -14.02 10.90
N ALA A 61 15.70 -12.79 11.02
CA ALA A 61 16.49 -11.57 10.79
C ALA A 61 17.04 -10.94 12.08
N GLY A 62 16.95 -11.67 13.20
CA GLY A 62 17.33 -11.22 14.54
C GLY A 62 16.18 -10.55 15.27
N MET A 63 16.02 -10.85 16.57
CA MET A 63 14.90 -10.35 17.39
C MET A 63 14.92 -8.82 17.62
N ALA A 64 16.05 -8.17 17.34
CA ALA A 64 16.25 -6.73 17.54
C ALA A 64 15.74 -5.86 16.37
N ASN A 65 15.44 -6.44 15.21
CA ASN A 65 15.03 -5.68 14.04
C ASN A 65 13.51 -5.76 13.84
N SER A 66 12.87 -4.61 13.65
CA SER A 66 11.49 -4.48 13.20
C SER A 66 11.41 -3.64 11.94
N TRP A 67 10.40 -3.92 11.12
CA TRP A 67 10.11 -3.18 9.89
C TRP A 67 8.69 -2.68 9.95
N ASP A 68 8.52 -1.36 9.87
CA ASP A 68 7.20 -0.73 9.89
C ASP A 68 6.76 -0.46 8.46
N ALA A 69 5.93 -1.35 7.93
CA ALA A 69 5.31 -1.18 6.62
C ALA A 69 4.19 -0.14 6.70
N GLN A 70 4.14 0.73 5.70
CA GLN A 70 3.13 1.77 5.55
C GLN A 70 2.20 1.45 4.36
N PRO A 71 1.26 0.51 4.51
CA PRO A 71 0.42 0.05 3.40
C PRO A 71 -0.41 1.17 2.77
N GLY A 72 -0.86 2.18 3.54
CA GLY A 72 -1.58 3.34 3.01
C GLY A 72 -0.73 4.15 2.05
N GLN A 73 0.52 4.44 2.44
CA GLN A 73 1.47 5.15 1.57
C GLN A 73 1.82 4.33 0.32
N MET A 74 1.95 3.00 0.45
CA MET A 74 2.20 2.11 -0.69
C MET A 74 1.06 2.16 -1.70
N VAL A 75 -0.19 2.10 -1.22
CA VAL A 75 -1.40 2.20 -2.07
C VAL A 75 -1.47 3.56 -2.74
N LYS A 76 -1.25 4.65 -1.98
CA LYS A 76 -1.22 6.01 -2.54
C LYS A 76 -0.19 6.14 -3.65
N GLN A 77 1.03 5.66 -3.46
CA GLN A 77 2.10 5.73 -4.46
C GLN A 77 1.74 4.99 -5.77
N VAL A 78 1.09 3.84 -5.68
CA VAL A 78 0.62 3.12 -6.88
C VAL A 78 -0.55 3.85 -7.53
N ALA A 79 -1.49 4.38 -6.73
CA ALA A 79 -2.61 5.18 -7.22
C ALA A 79 -2.14 6.43 -7.99
N ASP A 80 -1.15 7.14 -7.44
CA ASP A 80 -0.58 8.37 -8.04
C ASP A 80 0.18 8.08 -9.36
N ILE A 81 0.56 6.83 -9.63
CA ILE A 81 1.18 6.42 -10.90
C ILE A 81 0.11 5.93 -11.88
N GLU A 82 -0.80 5.07 -11.47
CA GLU A 82 -1.72 4.39 -12.38
C GLU A 82 -2.94 5.22 -12.76
N LEU A 83 -3.54 5.90 -11.78
CA LEU A 83 -4.83 6.57 -12.01
C LEU A 83 -4.72 7.87 -12.84
N PRO A 84 -3.66 8.67 -12.74
CA PRO A 84 -3.47 9.81 -13.66
C PRO A 84 -3.30 9.41 -15.13
N GLN A 85 -2.94 8.16 -15.41
CA GLN A 85 -2.85 7.64 -16.77
C GLN A 85 -4.22 7.20 -17.33
N MET A 86 -5.24 7.14 -16.47
CA MET A 86 -6.61 6.82 -16.85
C MET A 86 -7.53 8.03 -16.87
N PHE A 87 -7.24 9.05 -16.08
CA PHE A 87 -8.14 10.18 -15.87
C PHE A 87 -7.39 11.50 -16.09
N LYS A 88 -7.96 12.36 -16.93
CA LYS A 88 -7.37 13.64 -17.29
C LYS A 88 -7.27 14.61 -16.11
N ASP A 89 -8.26 14.61 -15.21
CA ASP A 89 -8.25 15.38 -13.96
C ASP A 89 -8.24 14.41 -12.78
N TYR A 90 -7.04 14.16 -12.24
CA TYR A 90 -6.81 13.31 -11.09
C TYR A 90 -6.53 14.14 -9.85
N ARG A 91 -7.19 13.82 -8.74
CA ARG A 91 -6.97 14.45 -7.43
C ARG A 91 -6.91 13.40 -6.34
N PHE A 92 -6.05 13.66 -5.35
CA PHE A 92 -6.00 12.88 -4.10
C PHE A 92 -6.47 13.75 -2.93
N SER A 93 -7.28 13.18 -2.04
CA SER A 93 -7.80 13.85 -0.85
C SER A 93 -7.83 12.89 0.35
N GLU A 94 -7.55 13.43 1.55
CA GLU A 94 -7.74 12.69 2.81
C GLU A 94 -9.16 12.87 3.36
N VAL A 95 -9.92 13.80 2.81
CA VAL A 95 -11.27 14.12 3.23
C VAL A 95 -12.20 14.01 2.02
N TYR A 96 -13.36 13.41 2.23
CA TYR A 96 -14.41 13.40 1.23
C TYR A 96 -14.83 14.83 0.90
N SER A 97 -14.65 15.23 -0.34
CA SER A 97 -15.15 16.50 -0.85
C SER A 97 -16.01 16.27 -2.09
N GLU A 98 -17.15 16.93 -2.15
CA GLU A 98 -18.02 16.87 -3.32
C GLU A 98 -17.37 17.65 -4.46
N ALA A 99 -17.09 16.97 -5.56
CA ALA A 99 -16.70 17.59 -6.81
C ALA A 99 -17.75 17.22 -7.88
N PRO A 100 -18.62 18.14 -8.30
CA PRO A 100 -19.78 17.82 -9.15
C PRO A 100 -19.45 17.16 -10.49
N SER A 101 -18.22 17.31 -10.96
CA SER A 101 -17.73 16.73 -12.23
C SER A 101 -16.82 15.51 -12.06
N HIS A 102 -16.59 15.07 -10.83
CA HIS A 102 -15.67 13.98 -10.54
C HIS A 102 -16.39 12.73 -10.06
N ILE A 103 -15.85 11.59 -10.46
CA ILE A 103 -16.10 10.31 -9.81
C ILE A 103 -15.26 10.28 -8.54
N THR A 104 -15.81 9.78 -7.44
CA THR A 104 -15.08 9.62 -6.20
C THR A 104 -14.76 8.15 -5.97
N LEU A 105 -13.48 7.83 -5.81
CA LEU A 105 -12.97 6.51 -5.44
C LEU A 105 -12.51 6.55 -3.99
N GLU A 106 -13.30 5.99 -3.09
CA GLU A 106 -12.91 5.78 -1.70
C GLU A 106 -12.12 4.47 -1.56
N ILE A 107 -10.92 4.55 -0.99
CA ILE A 107 -10.05 3.39 -0.76
C ILE A 107 -9.87 3.17 0.74
N LYS A 108 -10.10 1.92 1.19
CA LYS A 108 -9.77 1.44 2.53
C LYS A 108 -8.88 0.21 2.46
N ILE A 109 -8.07 0.00 3.50
CA ILE A 109 -7.20 -1.18 3.62
C ILE A 109 -7.61 -1.97 4.87
N PRO A 110 -8.63 -2.84 4.76
CA PRO A 110 -9.07 -3.68 5.87
C PRO A 110 -7.94 -4.54 6.43
N LYS A 111 -7.10 -5.10 5.55
CA LYS A 111 -5.99 -5.95 5.96
C LYS A 111 -4.74 -5.69 5.12
N TYR A 112 -3.61 -5.59 5.81
CA TYR A 112 -2.27 -5.81 5.27
C TYR A 112 -1.52 -6.73 6.22
N GLU A 113 -0.86 -7.73 5.68
CA GLU A 113 -0.06 -8.69 6.41
C GLU A 113 1.17 -9.07 5.59
N PHE A 114 2.32 -9.22 6.25
CA PHE A 114 3.49 -9.84 5.65
C PHE A 114 3.87 -11.08 6.44
N ALA A 115 3.61 -12.23 5.86
CA ALA A 115 3.87 -13.53 6.47
C ALA A 115 4.44 -14.50 5.43
N ASN A 116 5.27 -15.46 5.85
CA ASN A 116 5.88 -16.45 4.96
C ASN A 116 6.57 -15.82 3.73
N PHE A 117 7.22 -14.66 3.93
CA PHE A 117 7.94 -13.88 2.92
C PHE A 117 7.07 -13.41 1.75
N ARG A 118 5.79 -13.16 2.00
CA ARG A 118 4.86 -12.59 1.05
C ARG A 118 3.92 -11.59 1.72
N ALA A 119 3.56 -10.55 1.00
CA ALA A 119 2.56 -9.60 1.42
C ALA A 119 1.17 -10.07 0.99
N THR A 120 0.18 -9.88 1.86
CA THR A 120 -1.23 -10.04 1.55
C THR A 120 -1.92 -8.70 1.76
N PHE A 121 -2.62 -8.21 0.74
CA PHE A 121 -3.48 -7.03 0.82
C PHE A 121 -4.94 -7.42 0.67
N ILE A 122 -5.80 -6.81 1.51
CA ILE A 122 -7.23 -6.66 1.23
C ILE A 122 -7.45 -5.16 1.09
N LEU A 123 -7.89 -4.73 -0.10
CA LEU A 123 -8.23 -3.36 -0.43
C LEU A 123 -9.72 -3.31 -0.78
N ARG A 124 -10.47 -2.42 -0.14
CA ARG A 124 -11.86 -2.12 -0.51
C ARG A 124 -11.88 -0.82 -1.27
N ALA A 125 -12.48 -0.85 -2.45
CA ALA A 125 -12.70 0.32 -3.28
C ALA A 125 -14.19 0.54 -3.48
N LYS A 126 -14.66 1.75 -3.16
CA LYS A 126 -16.03 2.15 -3.36
C LYS A 126 -16.09 3.36 -4.27
N VAL A 127 -16.84 3.27 -5.34
CA VAL A 127 -16.92 4.32 -6.36
C VAL A 127 -18.30 4.95 -6.34
N TYR A 128 -18.30 6.28 -6.31
CA TYR A 128 -19.48 7.11 -6.33
C TYR A 128 -19.48 7.99 -7.57
N GLY A 129 -20.65 8.15 -8.20
CA GLY A 129 -20.88 9.20 -9.18
C GLY A 129 -21.00 10.58 -8.56
N ALA A 130 -21.04 11.58 -9.41
CA ALA A 130 -21.32 12.96 -8.99
C ALA A 130 -22.69 13.13 -8.29
N ASP A 131 -23.64 12.25 -8.60
CA ASP A 131 -24.96 12.14 -7.99
C ASP A 131 -24.98 11.37 -6.67
N LYS A 132 -23.82 11.00 -6.13
CA LYS A 132 -23.62 10.15 -4.94
C LYS A 132 -24.13 8.71 -5.10
N LYS A 133 -24.55 8.32 -6.29
CA LYS A 133 -24.91 6.94 -6.58
C LYS A 133 -23.66 6.06 -6.51
N VAL A 134 -23.77 4.95 -5.79
CA VAL A 134 -22.70 3.94 -5.75
C VAL A 134 -22.69 3.16 -7.05
N TYR A 135 -21.59 3.22 -7.78
CA TYR A 135 -21.39 2.43 -8.97
C TYR A 135 -20.93 1.02 -8.64
N PHE A 136 -19.95 0.89 -7.71
CA PHE A 136 -19.57 -0.39 -7.13
C PHE A 136 -18.95 -0.22 -5.74
N ASP A 137 -18.90 -1.32 -5.01
CA ASP A 137 -18.25 -1.45 -3.70
C ASP A 137 -17.60 -2.83 -3.65
N ASN A 138 -16.35 -2.93 -4.10
CA ASN A 138 -15.63 -4.18 -4.27
C ASN A 138 -14.47 -4.31 -3.29
N SER A 139 -14.19 -5.57 -2.91
CA SER A 139 -12.99 -5.92 -2.15
C SER A 139 -12.05 -6.76 -3.00
N TYR A 140 -10.81 -6.33 -3.09
CA TYR A 140 -9.74 -7.00 -3.82
C TYR A 140 -8.79 -7.64 -2.81
N THR A 141 -8.54 -8.93 -2.98
CA THR A 141 -7.59 -9.68 -2.14
C THR A 141 -6.49 -10.24 -3.02
N GLU A 142 -5.26 -9.81 -2.77
CA GLU A 142 -4.12 -10.27 -3.53
C GLU A 142 -2.93 -10.60 -2.64
N VAL A 143 -2.17 -11.58 -3.10
CA VAL A 143 -0.95 -12.05 -2.48
C VAL A 143 0.22 -11.79 -3.41
N GLY A 144 1.25 -11.15 -2.88
CA GLY A 144 2.47 -10.88 -3.61
C GLY A 144 3.35 -12.12 -3.80
N ILE A 145 4.36 -11.97 -4.64
CA ILE A 145 5.32 -13.04 -4.93
C ILE A 145 6.14 -13.35 -3.68
N ARG A 146 6.37 -14.64 -3.42
CA ARG A 146 7.19 -15.10 -2.30
C ARG A 146 8.66 -14.75 -2.53
N GLN A 147 9.28 -14.11 -1.55
CA GLN A 147 10.67 -13.60 -1.60
C GLN A 147 11.65 -14.43 -0.77
N GLY A 148 11.32 -15.68 -0.44
CA GLY A 148 12.07 -16.50 0.51
C GLY A 148 13.54 -16.78 0.15
N ALA A 149 13.84 -16.96 -1.14
CA ALA A 149 15.20 -17.27 -1.59
C ALA A 149 16.22 -16.14 -1.30
N LYS A 150 15.79 -14.87 -1.39
CA LYS A 150 16.67 -13.71 -1.14
C LYS A 150 17.01 -13.51 0.34
N MET A 151 16.20 -14.07 1.23
CA MET A 151 16.37 -13.89 2.67
C MET A 151 17.56 -14.68 3.24
N PHE A 152 17.94 -15.79 2.60
CA PHE A 152 19.05 -16.62 3.07
C PHE A 152 20.41 -15.91 3.02
N PHE A 153 20.57 -14.93 2.11
CA PHE A 153 21.87 -14.30 1.85
C PHE A 153 21.96 -12.82 2.25
N GLY A 154 20.87 -12.16 2.59
CA GLY A 154 20.85 -10.69 2.69
C GLY A 154 20.45 -10.08 4.04
N GLY A 155 20.14 -10.87 5.06
CA GLY A 155 19.83 -10.38 6.41
C GLY A 155 18.71 -9.31 6.45
N ALA A 156 18.88 -8.29 7.29
CA ALA A 156 17.90 -7.22 7.50
C ALA A 156 17.58 -6.40 6.22
N PHE A 157 18.56 -6.17 5.35
CA PHE A 157 18.38 -5.45 4.09
C PHE A 157 17.53 -6.24 3.10
N ALA A 158 17.71 -7.55 3.03
CA ALA A 158 16.89 -8.40 2.18
C ALA A 158 15.42 -8.41 2.61
N MET A 159 15.12 -8.29 3.91
CA MET A 159 13.77 -8.20 4.42
C MET A 159 13.04 -6.95 3.91
N LYS A 160 13.69 -5.79 3.96
CA LYS A 160 13.14 -4.53 3.42
C LYS A 160 12.79 -4.68 1.93
N SER A 161 13.70 -5.25 1.15
CA SER A 161 13.47 -5.51 -0.28
C SER A 161 12.35 -6.54 -0.50
N ALA A 162 12.30 -7.60 0.29
CA ALA A 162 11.27 -8.64 0.20
C ALA A 162 9.86 -8.07 0.48
N ILE A 163 9.72 -7.25 1.53
CA ILE A 163 8.46 -6.60 1.87
C ILE A 163 8.03 -5.69 0.72
N ARG A 164 8.93 -4.84 0.20
CA ARG A 164 8.63 -3.94 -0.93
C ARG A 164 8.19 -4.69 -2.18
N GLN A 165 8.98 -5.63 -2.65
CA GLN A 165 8.72 -6.35 -3.90
C GLN A 165 7.44 -7.17 -3.84
N SER A 166 7.21 -7.85 -2.71
CA SER A 166 5.98 -8.62 -2.54
C SER A 166 4.75 -7.73 -2.44
N SER A 167 4.83 -6.62 -1.68
CA SER A 167 3.74 -5.64 -1.57
C SER A 167 3.42 -5.01 -2.91
N PHE A 168 4.43 -4.60 -3.66
CA PHE A 168 4.24 -4.02 -4.99
C PHE A 168 3.60 -5.01 -5.96
N GLY A 169 4.05 -6.27 -5.96
CA GLY A 169 3.44 -7.31 -6.79
C GLY A 169 1.97 -7.59 -6.47
N ALA A 170 1.57 -7.52 -5.19
CA ALA A 170 0.16 -7.63 -4.80
C ALA A 170 -0.65 -6.41 -5.28
N LEU A 171 -0.13 -5.20 -5.07
CA LEU A 171 -0.81 -3.97 -5.46
C LEU A 171 -0.98 -3.84 -6.98
N LYS A 172 0.01 -4.22 -7.78
CA LYS A 172 -0.13 -4.26 -9.26
C LYS A 172 -1.33 -5.09 -9.71
N LYS A 173 -1.56 -6.24 -9.09
CA LYS A 173 -2.71 -7.11 -9.42
C LYS A 173 -4.02 -6.48 -8.98
N ILE A 174 -4.06 -5.87 -7.77
CA ILE A 174 -5.23 -5.16 -7.27
C ILE A 174 -5.59 -4.02 -8.21
N PHE A 175 -4.62 -3.18 -8.57
CA PHE A 175 -4.87 -2.03 -9.43
C PHE A 175 -5.23 -2.44 -10.86
N ALA A 176 -4.69 -3.55 -11.39
CA ALA A 176 -5.13 -4.09 -12.66
C ALA A 176 -6.62 -4.48 -12.64
N SER A 177 -7.11 -5.09 -11.55
CA SER A 177 -8.52 -5.41 -11.38
C SER A 177 -9.38 -4.16 -11.16
N LEU A 178 -8.91 -3.23 -10.33
CA LEU A 178 -9.58 -1.95 -10.07
C LEU A 178 -9.74 -1.13 -11.35
N ARG A 179 -8.69 -1.02 -12.18
CA ARG A 179 -8.76 -0.32 -13.47
C ARG A 179 -9.81 -0.91 -14.39
N ARG A 180 -9.86 -2.24 -14.50
CA ARG A 180 -10.88 -2.92 -15.30
C ARG A 180 -12.29 -2.58 -14.82
N ASP A 181 -12.51 -2.59 -13.50
CA ASP A 181 -13.82 -2.29 -12.94
C ASP A 181 -14.19 -0.80 -13.13
N LEU A 182 -13.23 0.12 -12.99
CA LEU A 182 -13.40 1.53 -13.31
C LEU A 182 -13.75 1.75 -14.79
N THR A 183 -13.05 1.10 -15.71
CA THR A 183 -13.33 1.17 -17.15
C THR A 183 -14.73 0.68 -17.46
N ASN A 184 -15.19 -0.42 -16.86
CA ASN A 184 -16.54 -0.95 -17.06
C ASN A 184 -17.64 0.01 -16.60
N VAL A 185 -17.38 0.81 -15.56
CA VAL A 185 -18.32 1.84 -15.09
C VAL A 185 -18.37 3.06 -16.02
N LEU A 186 -17.21 3.43 -16.57
CA LEU A 186 -17.06 4.61 -17.42
C LEU A 186 -17.52 4.39 -18.86
N LEU A 187 -17.36 3.16 -19.32
CA LEU A 187 -17.84 2.70 -20.63
C LEU A 187 -19.05 1.78 -20.41
N PRO A 188 -20.24 2.32 -20.07
CA PRO A 188 -21.42 1.49 -20.05
C PRO A 188 -21.52 0.87 -21.43
N SER A 189 -21.50 -0.48 -21.46
CA SER A 189 -21.70 -1.23 -22.69
C SER A 189 -22.82 -0.60 -23.49
N LYS A 190 -22.56 -0.21 -24.74
CA LYS A 190 -23.62 -0.02 -25.71
C LYS A 190 -24.37 -1.37 -25.76
N ILE A 191 -25.41 -1.46 -24.94
CA ILE A 191 -26.41 -2.51 -25.09
C ILE A 191 -27.23 -2.02 -26.27
N ASP A 192 -26.95 -2.62 -27.42
CA ASP A 192 -27.81 -2.55 -28.62
C ASP A 192 -29.18 -3.18 -28.31
#